data_c6f323430b53c269d51d4d92c8a55e4e
#
_entry.id   c6f323430b53c269d51d4d92c8a55e4e
#
_cell.length_a   1.000
_cell.length_b   1.000
_cell.length_c   1.000
_cell.angle_alpha   90.00
_cell.angle_beta   90.00
_cell.angle_gamma   90.00
#
_symmetry.space_group_name_H-M   'P 1'
#
loop_
_entity.id
_entity.type
_entity.pdbx_description
1 polymer ?
#
loop_
_entity_poly.entity_id
_entity_poly.type
_entity_poly.pdbx_seq_one_letter_code
_entity_poly.pdbx_strand_id
1 'polypeptide(L)'
;MNIFAGIALVAATFGIINTLMMAVQERTREIGLMKALGMRKSKIFMLFSLEAILIGFWGGLVALGIANIIGRIGSRVASDTILKDFAGLELFSFPAFSMVKIILIIMAIAFIAGALPSRRASKLNPIDALRYE
;
A
#
# COMPACT_ATOMS: atom_id res chain seq x y z
N MET A 1 -7.40 -8.58 -19.06
CA MET A 1 -7.54 -7.75 -17.86
C MET A 1 -6.55 -8.12 -16.75
N ASN A 2 -6.33 -9.40 -16.47
CA ASN A 2 -5.45 -9.81 -15.35
C ASN A 2 -3.96 -9.41 -15.51
N ILE A 3 -3.45 -9.32 -16.74
CA ILE A 3 -2.06 -8.93 -17.02
C ILE A 3 -1.82 -7.47 -16.62
N PHE A 4 -2.71 -6.55 -17.01
CA PHE A 4 -2.60 -5.14 -16.62
C PHE A 4 -2.71 -4.94 -15.11
N ALA A 5 -3.63 -5.66 -14.45
CA ALA A 5 -3.74 -5.64 -13.01
C ALA A 5 -2.45 -6.16 -12.33
N GLY A 6 -1.86 -7.22 -12.87
CA GLY A 6 -0.58 -7.74 -12.39
C GLY A 6 0.56 -6.72 -12.50
N ILE A 7 0.69 -6.06 -13.66
CA ILE A 7 1.71 -5.01 -13.87
C ILE A 7 1.49 -3.84 -12.91
N ALA A 8 0.23 -3.40 -12.72
CA ALA A 8 -0.09 -2.33 -11.79
C ALA A 8 0.26 -2.68 -10.34
N LEU A 9 0.00 -3.92 -9.89
CA LEU A 9 0.37 -4.40 -8.57
C LEU A 9 1.89 -4.44 -8.37
N VAL A 10 2.64 -4.88 -9.38
CA VAL A 10 4.10 -4.86 -9.34
C VAL A 10 4.61 -3.43 -9.24
N ALA A 11 4.12 -2.52 -10.07
CA ALA A 11 4.51 -1.11 -10.02
C ALA A 11 4.18 -0.47 -8.65
N ALA A 12 3.00 -0.73 -8.09
CA ALA A 12 2.61 -0.27 -6.77
C ALA A 12 3.53 -0.82 -5.67
N THR A 13 3.93 -2.09 -5.76
CA THR A 13 4.86 -2.73 -4.82
C THR A 13 6.21 -2.02 -4.83
N PHE A 14 6.76 -1.72 -6.00
CA PHE A 14 8.01 -0.96 -6.12
C PHE A 14 7.86 0.47 -5.58
N GLY A 15 6.71 1.13 -5.80
CA GLY A 15 6.40 2.44 -5.24
C GLY A 15 6.47 2.43 -3.70
N ILE A 16 5.84 1.45 -3.05
CA ILE A 16 5.88 1.30 -1.58
C ILE A 16 7.32 1.06 -1.10
N ILE A 17 8.06 0.16 -1.75
CA ILE A 17 9.46 -0.11 -1.40
C ILE A 17 10.29 1.17 -1.47
N ASN A 18 10.18 1.92 -2.57
CA ASN A 18 10.95 3.14 -2.78
C ASN A 18 10.63 4.20 -1.72
N THR A 19 9.34 4.46 -1.47
CA THR A 19 8.89 5.44 -0.48
C THR A 19 9.40 5.11 0.92
N LEU A 20 9.27 3.84 1.34
CA LEU A 20 9.74 3.42 2.66
C LEU A 20 11.29 3.40 2.75
N MET A 21 11.98 3.10 1.64
CA MET A 21 13.45 3.19 1.62
C MET A 21 13.93 4.62 1.81
N MET A 22 13.29 5.60 1.16
CA MET A 22 13.57 7.03 1.37
C MET A 22 13.27 7.43 2.82
N ALA A 23 12.11 7.07 3.34
CA ALA A 23 11.74 7.36 4.72
C ALA A 23 12.76 6.79 5.73
N VAL A 24 13.28 5.58 5.51
CA VAL A 24 14.34 5.00 6.35
C VAL A 24 15.62 5.80 6.26
N GLN A 25 16.01 6.28 5.06
CA GLN A 25 17.22 7.09 4.87
C GLN A 25 17.09 8.46 5.56
N GLU A 26 15.95 9.13 5.39
CA GLU A 26 15.67 10.43 6.00
C GLU A 26 15.65 10.36 7.54
N ARG A 27 15.17 9.25 8.10
CA ARG A 27 15.06 9.03 9.56
C ARG A 27 16.20 8.17 10.14
N THR A 28 17.31 8.00 9.42
CA THR A 28 18.42 7.14 9.86
C THR A 28 18.94 7.52 11.26
N ARG A 29 19.08 8.82 11.55
CA ARG A 29 19.52 9.31 12.85
C ARG A 29 18.54 8.99 13.98
N GLU A 30 17.24 9.13 13.75
CA GLU A 30 16.20 8.77 14.72
C GLU A 30 16.20 7.27 15.03
N ILE A 31 16.39 6.43 14.00
CA ILE A 31 16.51 4.98 14.15
C ILE A 31 17.74 4.64 14.95
N GLY A 32 18.85 5.32 14.69
CA GLY A 32 20.10 5.18 15.45
C GLY A 32 19.92 5.53 16.94
N LEU A 33 19.22 6.64 17.21
CA LEU A 33 18.90 7.07 18.58
C LEU A 33 18.01 6.06 19.30
N MET A 34 16.94 5.58 18.65
CA MET A 34 16.06 4.55 19.21
C MET A 34 16.84 3.28 19.60
N LYS A 35 17.82 2.89 18.79
CA LYS A 35 18.69 1.75 19.08
C LYS A 35 19.67 2.02 20.20
N ALA A 36 20.26 3.19 20.26
CA ALA A 36 21.16 3.60 21.34
C ALA A 36 20.43 3.61 22.71
N LEU A 37 19.13 3.96 22.70
CA LEU A 37 18.25 3.86 23.86
C LEU A 37 17.77 2.43 24.17
N GLY A 38 18.29 1.41 23.49
CA GLY A 38 18.01 0.01 23.78
C GLY A 38 16.80 -0.59 23.05
N MET A 39 16.24 0.08 22.04
CA MET A 39 15.13 -0.48 21.28
C MET A 39 15.57 -1.73 20.50
N ARG A 40 14.83 -2.83 20.67
CA ARG A 40 15.12 -4.11 20.00
C ARG A 40 14.86 -4.01 18.49
N LYS A 41 15.69 -4.71 17.70
CA LYS A 41 15.56 -4.79 16.23
C LYS A 41 14.15 -5.19 15.78
N SER A 42 13.50 -6.11 16.51
CA SER A 42 12.14 -6.56 16.20
C SER A 42 11.10 -5.45 16.33
N LYS A 43 11.24 -4.55 17.31
CA LYS A 43 10.33 -3.40 17.48
C LYS A 43 10.48 -2.39 16.34
N ILE A 44 11.70 -2.12 15.91
CA ILE A 44 11.95 -1.24 14.75
C ILE A 44 11.38 -1.88 13.47
N PHE A 45 11.62 -3.17 13.26
CA PHE A 45 11.00 -3.89 12.14
C PHE A 45 9.46 -3.77 12.16
N MET A 46 8.85 -4.00 13.32
CA MET A 46 7.40 -3.92 13.48
C MET A 46 6.87 -2.52 13.19
N LEU A 47 7.56 -1.47 13.64
CA LEU A 47 7.18 -0.07 13.42
C LEU A 47 7.06 0.24 11.92
N PHE A 48 8.11 -0.04 11.15
CA PHE A 48 8.12 0.20 9.70
C PHE A 48 7.18 -0.76 8.92
N SER A 49 7.00 -1.98 9.42
CA SER A 49 6.02 -2.90 8.82
C SER A 49 4.58 -2.45 9.04
N LEU A 50 4.25 -1.88 10.20
CA LEU A 50 2.95 -1.26 10.47
C LEU A 50 2.74 -0.03 9.59
N GLU A 51 3.77 0.80 9.40
CA GLU A 51 3.70 1.95 8.49
C GLU A 51 3.35 1.51 7.06
N ALA A 52 3.99 0.44 6.56
CA ALA A 52 3.67 -0.14 5.26
C ALA A 52 2.20 -0.61 5.15
N ILE A 53 1.71 -1.31 6.18
CA ILE A 53 0.33 -1.79 6.22
C ILE A 53 -0.66 -0.62 6.24
N LEU A 54 -0.37 0.45 6.99
CA LEU A 54 -1.20 1.64 7.06
C LEU A 54 -1.26 2.36 5.70
N ILE A 55 -0.13 2.48 5.00
CA ILE A 55 -0.09 3.02 3.64
C ILE A 55 -0.96 2.17 2.71
N GLY A 56 -0.84 0.84 2.76
CA GLY A 56 -1.67 -0.07 1.98
C GLY A 56 -3.15 0.02 2.32
N PHE A 57 -3.50 0.13 3.58
CA PHE A 57 -4.88 0.25 4.06
C PHE A 57 -5.54 1.54 3.56
N TRP A 58 -4.92 2.71 3.83
CA TRP A 58 -5.47 4.00 3.42
C TRP A 58 -5.47 4.16 1.90
N GLY A 59 -4.39 3.76 1.22
CA GLY A 59 -4.33 3.75 -0.24
C GLY A 59 -5.40 2.84 -0.86
N GLY A 60 -5.62 1.66 -0.28
CA GLY A 60 -6.66 0.73 -0.70
C GLY A 60 -8.06 1.28 -0.52
N LEU A 61 -8.35 1.94 0.62
CA LEU A 61 -9.65 2.59 0.85
C LEU A 61 -9.93 3.69 -0.17
N VAL A 62 -8.96 4.58 -0.40
CA VAL A 62 -9.09 5.66 -1.38
C VAL A 62 -9.29 5.11 -2.78
N ALA A 63 -8.50 4.11 -3.18
CA ALA A 63 -8.61 3.47 -4.49
C ALA A 63 -9.98 2.81 -4.69
N LEU A 64 -10.52 2.10 -3.69
CA LEU A 64 -11.85 1.51 -3.74
C LEU A 64 -12.95 2.58 -3.82
N GLY A 65 -12.81 3.69 -3.09
CA GLY A 65 -13.73 4.82 -3.17
C GLY A 65 -13.80 5.39 -4.58
N ILE A 66 -12.64 5.67 -5.18
CA ILE A 66 -12.52 6.19 -6.54
C ILE A 66 -13.06 5.18 -7.56
N ALA A 67 -12.70 3.91 -7.44
CA ALA A 67 -13.18 2.85 -8.33
C ALA A 67 -14.71 2.70 -8.29
N ASN A 68 -15.30 2.82 -7.09
CA ASN A 68 -16.76 2.77 -6.94
C ASN A 68 -17.46 3.97 -7.62
N ILE A 69 -16.91 5.18 -7.44
CA ILE A 69 -17.44 6.40 -8.08
C ILE A 69 -17.36 6.28 -9.60
N ILE A 70 -16.17 5.93 -10.13
CA ILE A 70 -15.96 5.77 -11.58
C ILE A 70 -16.84 4.66 -12.14
N GLY A 71 -16.96 3.52 -11.44
CA GLY A 71 -17.79 2.41 -11.84
C GLY A 71 -19.28 2.78 -11.92
N ARG A 72 -19.80 3.55 -10.96
CA ARG A 72 -21.18 4.04 -10.97
C ARG A 72 -21.45 5.05 -12.09
N ILE A 73 -20.52 5.98 -12.31
CA ILE A 73 -20.65 6.96 -13.39
C ILE A 73 -20.57 6.23 -14.73
N GLY A 74 -19.60 5.33 -14.91
CA GLY A 74 -19.42 4.55 -16.12
C GLY A 74 -20.63 3.67 -16.45
N SER A 75 -21.25 3.02 -15.44
CA SER A 75 -22.45 2.21 -15.65
C SER A 75 -23.66 3.07 -16.08
N ARG A 76 -23.83 4.27 -15.50
CA ARG A 76 -24.91 5.19 -15.89
C ARG A 76 -24.73 5.68 -17.33
N VAL A 77 -23.54 6.14 -17.68
CA VAL A 77 -23.26 6.60 -19.06
C VAL A 77 -23.44 5.47 -20.08
N ALA A 78 -23.00 4.27 -19.76
CA ALA A 78 -23.15 3.11 -20.64
C ALA A 78 -24.62 2.70 -20.81
N SER A 79 -25.41 2.71 -19.73
CA SER A 79 -26.85 2.40 -19.81
C SER A 79 -27.62 3.43 -20.62
N ASP A 80 -27.29 4.73 -20.51
CA ASP A 80 -28.01 5.79 -21.21
C ASP A 80 -27.62 5.89 -22.71
N THR A 81 -26.42 5.47 -23.10
CA THR A 81 -25.89 5.71 -24.44
C THR A 81 -25.89 4.45 -25.30
N ILE A 82 -25.53 3.30 -24.76
CA ILE A 82 -25.24 2.08 -25.54
C ILE A 82 -26.27 0.97 -25.31
N LEU A 83 -26.88 0.92 -24.12
CA LEU A 83 -27.73 -0.19 -23.68
C LEU A 83 -29.16 0.24 -23.35
N LYS A 84 -29.74 1.17 -24.15
CA LYS A 84 -31.15 1.60 -23.98
C LYS A 84 -32.16 0.45 -23.97
N ASP A 85 -31.84 -0.66 -24.65
CA ASP A 85 -32.69 -1.86 -24.73
C ASP A 85 -32.41 -2.90 -23.64
N PHE A 86 -31.37 -2.70 -22.81
CA PHE A 86 -30.99 -3.58 -21.72
C PHE A 86 -31.00 -2.86 -20.35
N ALA A 87 -32.06 -2.10 -20.10
CA ALA A 87 -32.28 -1.41 -18.85
C ALA A 87 -32.25 -2.40 -17.66
N GLY A 88 -31.24 -2.30 -16.80
CA GLY A 88 -31.12 -3.10 -15.57
C GLY A 88 -29.85 -3.92 -15.42
N LEU A 89 -28.93 -3.91 -16.40
CA LEU A 89 -27.62 -4.53 -16.22
C LEU A 89 -26.69 -3.62 -15.42
N GLU A 90 -26.50 -3.91 -14.14
CA GLU A 90 -25.40 -3.36 -13.36
C GLU A 90 -24.07 -3.91 -13.89
N LEU A 91 -23.44 -3.18 -14.83
CA LEU A 91 -22.16 -3.57 -15.43
C LEU A 91 -21.01 -3.63 -14.41
N PHE A 92 -21.12 -2.90 -13.31
CA PHE A 92 -20.17 -2.85 -12.24
C PHE A 92 -20.86 -3.05 -10.88
N SER A 93 -20.95 -4.29 -10.45
CA SER A 93 -21.37 -4.62 -9.08
C SER A 93 -20.13 -4.80 -8.21
N PHE A 94 -20.04 -4.01 -7.12
CA PHE A 94 -18.98 -4.15 -6.12
C PHE A 94 -19.56 -4.76 -4.83
N PRO A 95 -19.69 -6.09 -4.74
CA PRO A 95 -20.17 -6.71 -3.51
C PRO A 95 -19.19 -6.43 -2.37
N ALA A 96 -19.72 -6.08 -1.19
CA ALA A 96 -18.92 -5.72 -0.02
C ALA A 96 -17.85 -6.77 0.32
N PHE A 97 -18.16 -8.03 0.11
CA PHE A 97 -17.21 -9.13 0.32
C PHE A 97 -15.98 -9.05 -0.60
N SER A 98 -16.16 -8.66 -1.85
CA SER A 98 -15.05 -8.46 -2.80
C SER A 98 -14.20 -7.25 -2.41
N MET A 99 -14.80 -6.17 -1.91
CA MET A 99 -14.07 -5.00 -1.42
C MET A 99 -13.17 -5.35 -0.24
N VAL A 100 -13.67 -6.10 0.73
CA VAL A 100 -12.88 -6.57 1.88
C VAL A 100 -11.71 -7.44 1.43
N LYS A 101 -11.95 -8.38 0.51
CA LYS A 101 -10.87 -9.22 -0.05
C LYS A 101 -9.79 -8.38 -0.72
N ILE A 102 -10.16 -7.38 -1.51
CA ILE A 102 -9.20 -6.50 -2.20
C ILE A 102 -8.35 -5.75 -1.16
N ILE A 103 -8.95 -5.17 -0.13
CA ILE A 103 -8.20 -4.49 0.94
C ILE A 103 -7.21 -5.43 1.62
N LEU A 104 -7.64 -6.65 1.96
CA LEU A 104 -6.75 -7.64 2.60
C LEU A 104 -5.58 -8.03 1.70
N ILE A 105 -5.81 -8.20 0.39
CA ILE A 105 -4.76 -8.50 -0.58
C ILE A 105 -3.78 -7.32 -0.67
N ILE A 106 -4.28 -6.08 -0.74
CA ILE A 106 -3.43 -4.88 -0.79
C ILE A 106 -2.59 -4.76 0.48
N MET A 107 -3.17 -4.98 1.65
CA MET A 107 -2.44 -4.96 2.92
C MET A 107 -1.35 -6.04 2.98
N ALA A 108 -1.63 -7.24 2.48
CA ALA A 108 -0.65 -8.33 2.41
C ALA A 108 0.51 -7.96 1.47
N ILE A 109 0.23 -7.39 0.30
CA ILE A 109 1.25 -6.92 -0.64
C ILE A 109 2.06 -5.79 -0.01
N ALA A 110 1.42 -4.82 0.65
CA ALA A 110 2.09 -3.72 1.32
C ALA A 110 3.01 -4.22 2.46
N PHE A 111 2.58 -5.22 3.23
CA PHE A 111 3.41 -5.85 4.25
C PHE A 111 4.65 -6.53 3.64
N ILE A 112 4.48 -7.28 2.55
CA ILE A 112 5.59 -7.94 1.85
C ILE A 112 6.55 -6.90 1.28
N ALA A 113 6.04 -5.86 0.61
CA ALA A 113 6.82 -4.76 0.07
C ALA A 113 7.59 -4.02 1.18
N GLY A 114 6.94 -3.74 2.30
CA GLY A 114 7.53 -3.08 3.47
C GLY A 114 8.56 -3.92 4.23
N ALA A 115 8.55 -5.24 4.08
CA ALA A 115 9.45 -6.13 4.82
C ALA A 115 10.94 -5.88 4.50
N LEU A 116 11.27 -5.54 3.25
CA LEU A 116 12.65 -5.26 2.84
C LEU A 116 13.21 -3.99 3.50
N PRO A 117 12.56 -2.80 3.37
CA PRO A 117 13.01 -1.59 4.04
C PRO A 117 12.97 -1.70 5.56
N SER A 118 11.95 -2.35 6.14
CA SER A 118 11.85 -2.57 7.59
C SER A 118 13.03 -3.40 8.13
N ARG A 119 13.45 -4.44 7.39
CA ARG A 119 14.64 -5.23 7.73
C ARG A 119 15.93 -4.39 7.65
N ARG A 120 16.05 -3.53 6.64
CA ARG A 120 17.21 -2.63 6.53
C ARG A 120 17.25 -1.65 7.69
N ALA A 121 16.15 -0.98 8.01
CA ALA A 121 16.02 -0.10 9.16
C ALA A 121 16.40 -0.80 10.47
N SER A 122 15.90 -2.02 10.67
CA SER A 122 16.18 -2.80 11.89
C SER A 122 17.64 -3.25 12.01
N LYS A 123 18.41 -3.29 10.93
CA LYS A 123 19.83 -3.69 10.92
C LYS A 123 20.81 -2.53 10.97
N LEU A 124 20.38 -1.27 10.87
CA LEU A 124 21.24 -0.10 10.96
C LEU A 124 22.11 -0.17 12.23
N ASN A 125 23.39 0.18 12.10
CA ASN A 125 24.28 0.28 13.24
C ASN A 125 24.06 1.66 13.91
N PRO A 126 23.82 1.72 15.23
CA PRO A 126 23.58 3.00 15.90
C PRO A 126 24.76 3.96 15.80
N ILE A 127 26.01 3.44 15.82
CA ILE A 127 27.23 4.25 15.72
C ILE A 127 27.30 4.95 14.35
N ASP A 128 27.07 4.19 13.27
CA ASP A 128 27.14 4.72 11.91
C ASP A 128 25.97 5.68 11.64
N ALA A 129 24.79 5.36 12.18
CA ALA A 129 23.59 6.18 12.03
C ALA A 129 23.69 7.56 12.73
N LEU A 130 24.40 7.63 13.86
CA LEU A 130 24.61 8.87 14.61
C LEU A 130 25.80 9.69 14.07
N ARG A 131 26.69 9.07 13.32
CA ARG A 131 27.86 9.73 12.68
C ARG A 131 27.52 10.31 11.29
N TYR A 132 26.36 10.01 10.77
CA TYR A 132 25.91 10.50 9.46
C TYR A 132 25.59 12.00 9.57
N GLU A 133 26.51 12.83 9.05
CA GLU A 133 26.28 14.23 8.71
C GLU A 133 25.79 14.38 7.28
#